data_d9b2f51c7cfc185868a5fc8da10f4680
#
_entry.id   d9b2f51c7cfc185868a5fc8da10f4680
#
_cell.length_a   1.000
_cell.length_b   1.000
_cell.length_c   1.000
_cell.angle_alpha   90.00
_cell.angle_beta   90.00
_cell.angle_gamma   90.00
#
_symmetry.space_group_name_H-M   'P 1'
#
loop_
_entity.id
_entity.type
_entity.pdbx_description
1 polymer ?
#
loop_
_entity_poly.entity_id
_entity_poly.type
_entity_poly.pdbx_seq_one_letter_code
_entity_poly.pdbx_strand_id
1 'polypeptide(L)'
;MLFRSRVMKDQIEEFRAYRAKMNERILAADNKVIKRIYNIDTNTYMEGALSSKVKEMLGLATSMVLRCDDCIKYHLEKCYEQGVTTPELFEVFAVADVVGGTIVIPHLRRAVEYWELLQAQTGPEVENEK
;
A
#
# COMPACT_ATOMS: atom_id res chain seq x y z
N MET A 1 -19.35 15.63 7.03
CA MET A 1 -18.86 15.25 5.70
C MET A 1 -17.50 15.89 5.36
N LEU A 2 -17.40 17.20 5.36
CA LEU A 2 -16.12 17.89 5.07
C LEU A 2 -14.99 17.55 6.08
N PHE A 3 -15.33 17.44 7.35
CA PHE A 3 -14.36 17.06 8.39
C PHE A 3 -13.82 15.65 8.21
N ARG A 4 -14.71 14.68 7.91
CA ARG A 4 -14.32 13.28 7.68
C ARG A 4 -13.41 13.14 6.46
N SER A 5 -13.76 13.82 5.36
CA SER A 5 -12.96 13.86 4.13
C SER A 5 -11.57 14.45 4.37
N ARG A 6 -11.49 15.50 5.18
CA ARG A 6 -10.22 16.18 5.52
C ARG A 6 -9.31 15.30 6.38
N VAL A 7 -9.85 14.64 7.40
CA VAL A 7 -9.10 13.71 8.26
C VAL A 7 -8.60 12.51 7.45
N MET A 8 -9.42 12.00 6.52
CA MET A 8 -9.07 10.89 5.65
C MET A 8 -7.90 11.24 4.74
N LYS A 9 -7.95 12.41 4.10
CA LYS A 9 -6.89 12.93 3.23
C LYS A 9 -5.58 13.10 4.01
N ASP A 10 -5.67 13.60 5.24
CA ASP A 10 -4.52 13.83 6.10
C ASP A 10 -3.77 12.53 6.45
N GLN A 11 -4.48 11.42 6.68
CA GLN A 11 -3.87 10.12 6.99
C GLN A 11 -2.98 9.60 5.86
N ILE A 12 -3.44 9.68 4.61
CA ILE A 12 -2.66 9.25 3.44
C ILE A 12 -1.46 10.17 3.24
N GLU A 13 -1.68 11.47 3.28
CA GLU A 13 -0.62 12.47 3.10
C GLU A 13 0.44 12.36 4.20
N GLU A 14 0.02 12.16 5.44
CA GLU A 14 0.92 11.99 6.58
C GLU A 14 1.82 10.75 6.41
N PHE A 15 1.23 9.62 6.03
CA PHE A 15 1.98 8.39 5.78
C PHE A 15 3.00 8.58 4.65
N ARG A 16 2.59 9.17 3.53
CA ARG A 16 3.46 9.42 2.38
C ARG A 16 4.59 10.39 2.72
N ALA A 17 4.28 11.48 3.40
CA ALA A 17 5.26 12.51 3.76
C ALA A 17 6.32 11.97 4.72
N TYR A 18 5.91 11.24 5.74
CA TYR A 18 6.84 10.63 6.70
C TYR A 18 7.76 9.62 6.00
N ARG A 19 7.17 8.77 5.17
CA ARG A 19 7.92 7.76 4.43
C ARG A 19 8.95 8.39 3.50
N ALA A 20 8.56 9.38 2.72
CA ALA A 20 9.45 10.10 1.80
C ALA A 20 10.59 10.79 2.55
N LYS A 21 10.29 11.48 3.64
CA LYS A 21 11.26 12.18 4.48
C LYS A 21 12.30 11.22 5.06
N MET A 22 11.83 10.10 5.62
CA MET A 22 12.75 9.15 6.25
C MET A 22 13.56 8.36 5.23
N ASN A 23 12.98 8.02 4.08
CA ASN A 23 13.74 7.40 2.99
C ASN A 23 14.85 8.31 2.48
N GLU A 24 14.57 9.61 2.35
CA GLU A 24 15.59 10.59 1.96
C GLU A 24 16.76 10.61 2.96
N ARG A 25 16.46 10.64 4.25
CA ARG A 25 17.47 10.61 5.31
C ARG A 25 18.28 9.31 5.32
N ILE A 26 17.62 8.19 5.14
CA ILE A 26 18.28 6.87 5.10
C ILE A 26 19.25 6.80 3.92
N LEU A 27 18.81 7.24 2.74
CA LEU A 27 19.65 7.22 1.54
C LEU A 27 20.78 8.24 1.61
N ALA A 28 20.57 9.38 2.27
CA ALA A 28 21.59 10.42 2.45
C ALA A 28 22.74 9.97 3.34
N ALA A 29 22.54 8.97 4.21
CA ALA A 29 23.61 8.37 5.00
C ALA A 29 24.66 7.64 4.16
N ASP A 30 24.36 7.40 2.88
CA ASP A 30 25.25 6.81 1.88
C ASP A 30 25.80 5.43 2.26
N ASN A 31 24.99 4.63 2.94
CA ASN A 31 25.34 3.24 3.21
C ASN A 31 25.06 2.39 1.97
N LYS A 32 26.12 1.80 1.42
CA LYS A 32 26.05 1.07 0.15
C LYS A 32 25.15 -0.17 0.23
N VAL A 33 25.13 -0.85 1.36
CA VAL A 33 24.30 -2.06 1.54
C VAL A 33 22.83 -1.69 1.58
N ILE A 34 22.47 -0.65 2.33
CA ILE A 34 21.09 -0.17 2.41
C ILE A 34 20.59 0.30 1.04
N LYS A 35 21.42 1.04 0.30
CA LYS A 35 21.10 1.48 -1.06
C LYS A 35 20.82 0.29 -1.99
N ARG A 36 21.59 -0.78 -1.87
CA ARG A 36 21.37 -2.01 -2.64
C ARG A 36 20.06 -2.69 -2.26
N ILE A 37 19.71 -2.72 -0.98
CA ILE A 37 18.44 -3.28 -0.51
C ILE A 37 17.27 -2.51 -1.12
N TYR A 38 17.30 -1.18 -1.09
CA TYR A 38 16.27 -0.33 -1.69
C TYR A 38 16.16 -0.57 -3.19
N ASN A 39 17.30 -0.72 -3.87
CA ASN A 39 17.33 -0.99 -5.31
C ASN A 39 16.76 -2.38 -5.64
N ILE A 40 17.11 -3.39 -4.87
CA ILE A 40 16.58 -4.75 -5.02
C ILE A 40 15.06 -4.73 -4.82
N ASP A 41 14.57 -4.05 -3.79
CA ASP A 41 13.14 -3.91 -3.52
C ASP A 41 12.41 -3.31 -4.72
N THR A 42 12.90 -2.20 -5.23
CA THR A 42 12.31 -1.53 -6.40
C THR A 42 12.31 -2.44 -7.62
N ASN A 43 13.42 -3.10 -7.90
CA ASN A 43 13.55 -3.97 -9.09
C ASN A 43 12.70 -5.24 -8.98
N THR A 44 12.46 -5.73 -7.77
CA THR A 44 11.65 -6.94 -7.56
C THR A 44 10.24 -6.79 -8.12
N TYR A 45 9.65 -5.61 -8.01
CA TYR A 45 8.26 -5.36 -8.41
C TYR A 45 8.09 -4.94 -9.87
N MET A 46 9.18 -4.85 -10.63
CA MET A 46 9.11 -4.56 -12.06
C MET A 46 8.53 -5.73 -12.85
N GLU A 47 7.92 -5.43 -14.01
CA GLU A 47 7.38 -6.45 -14.92
C GLU A 47 8.43 -7.51 -15.26
N GLY A 48 8.03 -8.77 -15.16
CA GLY A 48 8.82 -9.93 -15.52
C GLY A 48 7.88 -11.05 -15.97
N ALA A 49 8.18 -12.30 -15.58
CA ALA A 49 7.26 -13.42 -15.81
C ALA A 49 5.91 -13.17 -15.14
N LEU A 50 5.92 -12.46 -14.00
CA LEU A 50 4.71 -11.99 -13.36
C LEU A 50 4.59 -10.48 -13.61
N SER A 51 3.36 -10.00 -13.74
CA SER A 51 3.10 -8.56 -13.86
C SER A 51 3.38 -7.82 -12.56
N SER A 52 3.66 -6.53 -12.65
CA SER A 52 3.78 -5.67 -11.46
C SER A 52 2.52 -5.72 -10.61
N LYS A 53 1.34 -5.75 -11.24
CA LYS A 53 0.05 -5.87 -10.55
C LYS A 53 0.00 -7.13 -9.67
N VAL A 54 0.37 -8.27 -10.24
CA VAL A 54 0.41 -9.55 -9.49
C VAL A 54 1.42 -9.47 -8.35
N LYS A 55 2.61 -8.93 -8.61
CA LYS A 55 3.66 -8.79 -7.60
C LYS A 55 3.22 -7.91 -6.43
N GLU A 56 2.51 -6.82 -6.69
CA GLU A 56 1.99 -5.94 -5.63
C GLU A 56 0.90 -6.65 -4.80
N MET A 57 0.06 -7.48 -5.43
CA MET A 57 -0.91 -8.30 -4.71
C MET A 57 -0.23 -9.35 -3.83
N LEU A 58 0.85 -9.96 -4.31
CA LEU A 58 1.66 -10.90 -3.53
C LEU A 58 2.31 -10.18 -2.33
N GLY A 59 2.87 -9.00 -2.57
CA GLY A 59 3.45 -8.17 -1.51
C GLY A 59 2.43 -7.79 -0.44
N LEU A 60 1.21 -7.46 -0.85
CA LEU A 60 0.12 -7.17 0.06
C LEU A 60 -0.22 -8.38 0.93
N ALA A 61 -0.45 -9.54 0.31
CA ALA A 61 -0.81 -10.76 1.04
C ALA A 61 0.26 -11.15 2.05
N THR A 62 1.53 -11.14 1.65
CA THR A 62 2.65 -11.50 2.53
C THR A 62 2.83 -10.48 3.66
N SER A 63 2.65 -9.20 3.37
CA SER A 63 2.72 -8.14 4.38
C SER A 63 1.64 -8.28 5.44
N MET A 64 0.44 -8.71 5.05
CA MET A 64 -0.65 -8.97 5.98
C MET A 64 -0.34 -10.16 6.89
N VAL A 65 0.18 -11.25 6.33
CA VAL A 65 0.59 -12.43 7.11
C VAL A 65 1.71 -12.07 8.09
N LEU A 66 2.64 -11.21 7.67
CA LEU A 66 3.72 -10.69 8.53
C LEU A 66 3.23 -9.60 9.50
N ARG A 67 2.01 -9.12 9.34
CA ARG A 67 1.39 -8.11 10.20
C ARG A 67 2.15 -6.80 10.26
N CYS A 68 2.62 -6.33 9.09
CA CYS A 68 3.32 -5.06 8.94
C CYS A 68 2.36 -4.02 8.37
N ASP A 69 1.76 -3.19 9.23
CA ASP A 69 0.78 -2.19 8.80
C ASP A 69 1.34 -1.19 7.77
N ASP A 70 2.57 -0.74 7.95
CA ASP A 70 3.21 0.18 7.00
C ASP A 70 3.45 -0.48 5.63
N CYS A 71 3.86 -1.74 5.63
CA CYS A 71 4.04 -2.52 4.40
C CYS A 71 2.69 -2.72 3.69
N ILE A 72 1.64 -3.00 4.47
CA ILE A 72 0.28 -3.15 3.96
C ILE A 72 -0.16 -1.86 3.26
N LYS A 73 -0.02 -0.71 3.92
CA LYS A 73 -0.39 0.59 3.34
C LYS A 73 0.36 0.86 2.03
N TYR A 74 1.65 0.59 2.01
CA TYR A 74 2.47 0.77 0.80
C TYR A 74 1.96 -0.08 -0.36
N HIS A 75 1.74 -1.38 -0.13
CA HIS A 75 1.26 -2.27 -1.18
C HIS A 75 -0.18 -1.98 -1.59
N LEU A 76 -1.03 -1.49 -0.67
CA LEU A 76 -2.37 -1.02 -1.02
C LEU A 76 -2.30 0.15 -2.00
N GLU A 77 -1.41 1.12 -1.77
CA GLU A 77 -1.22 2.23 -2.70
C GLU A 77 -0.76 1.75 -4.06
N LYS A 78 0.18 0.81 -4.10
CA LYS A 78 0.67 0.22 -5.35
C LYS A 78 -0.40 -0.59 -6.07
N CYS A 79 -1.19 -1.37 -5.35
CA CYS A 79 -2.34 -2.07 -5.92
C CYS A 79 -3.35 -1.09 -6.53
N TYR A 80 -3.62 0.00 -5.84
CA TYR A 80 -4.50 1.06 -6.34
C TYR A 80 -3.96 1.67 -7.65
N GLU A 81 -2.68 2.02 -7.70
CA GLU A 81 -2.02 2.54 -8.91
C GLU A 81 -2.06 1.55 -10.07
N GLN A 82 -1.97 0.26 -9.78
CA GLN A 82 -1.99 -0.81 -10.80
C GLN A 82 -3.39 -1.21 -11.24
N GLY A 83 -4.42 -0.56 -10.71
CA GLY A 83 -5.79 -0.82 -11.13
C GLY A 83 -6.41 -2.08 -10.54
N VAL A 84 -5.91 -2.55 -9.41
CA VAL A 84 -6.54 -3.67 -8.68
C VAL A 84 -7.94 -3.26 -8.27
N THR A 85 -8.94 -4.07 -8.59
CA THR A 85 -10.32 -3.80 -8.22
C THR A 85 -10.60 -4.20 -6.78
N THR A 86 -11.64 -3.64 -6.19
CA THR A 86 -12.05 -3.99 -4.83
C THR A 86 -12.36 -5.49 -4.68
N PRO A 87 -13.10 -6.13 -5.61
CA PRO A 87 -13.30 -7.58 -5.52
C PRO A 87 -11.99 -8.39 -5.57
N GLU A 88 -11.06 -8.02 -6.45
CA GLU A 88 -9.73 -8.65 -6.51
C GLU A 88 -8.99 -8.49 -5.18
N LEU A 89 -9.04 -7.29 -4.62
CA LEU A 89 -8.37 -6.99 -3.36
C LEU A 89 -8.92 -7.83 -2.21
N PHE A 90 -10.23 -7.98 -2.12
CA PHE A 90 -10.86 -8.79 -1.08
C PHE A 90 -10.51 -10.27 -1.20
N GLU A 91 -10.27 -10.77 -2.42
CA GLU A 91 -9.75 -12.13 -2.59
C GLU A 91 -8.32 -12.27 -2.09
N VAL A 92 -7.49 -11.25 -2.29
CA VAL A 92 -6.14 -11.20 -1.70
C VAL A 92 -6.23 -11.24 -0.16
N PHE A 93 -7.14 -10.45 0.41
CA PHE A 93 -7.38 -10.45 1.86
C PHE A 93 -7.81 -11.83 2.37
N ALA A 94 -8.68 -12.50 1.64
CA ALA A 94 -9.15 -13.84 1.99
C ALA A 94 -8.00 -14.85 2.05
N VAL A 95 -7.10 -14.82 1.08
CA VAL A 95 -5.91 -15.67 1.06
C VAL A 95 -5.01 -15.37 2.26
N ALA A 96 -4.76 -14.09 2.54
CA ALA A 96 -3.93 -13.68 3.66
C ALA A 96 -4.51 -14.14 5.01
N ASP A 97 -5.83 -14.03 5.18
CA ASP A 97 -6.54 -14.44 6.39
C ASP A 97 -6.46 -15.97 6.60
N VAL A 98 -6.64 -16.73 5.53
CA VAL A 98 -6.57 -18.21 5.61
C VAL A 98 -5.16 -18.67 5.97
N VAL A 99 -4.14 -18.06 5.36
CA VAL A 99 -2.74 -18.43 5.61
C VAL A 99 -2.28 -17.97 6.99
N GLY A 100 -2.58 -16.71 7.34
CA GLY A 100 -2.10 -16.09 8.57
C GLY A 100 -2.94 -16.35 9.81
N GLY A 101 -4.19 -16.74 9.63
CA GLY A 101 -5.13 -16.98 10.74
C GLY A 101 -5.85 -15.72 11.22
N THR A 102 -6.68 -15.87 12.23
CA THR A 102 -7.53 -14.78 12.74
C THR A 102 -6.76 -13.58 13.29
N ILE A 103 -5.49 -13.74 13.59
CA ILE A 103 -4.62 -12.65 14.05
C ILE A 103 -4.40 -11.60 12.96
N VAL A 104 -4.68 -11.92 11.69
CA VAL A 104 -4.62 -10.98 10.57
C VAL A 104 -5.83 -10.03 10.56
N ILE A 105 -6.95 -10.40 11.17
CA ILE A 105 -8.20 -9.63 11.12
C ILE A 105 -8.03 -8.18 11.61
N PRO A 106 -7.33 -7.88 12.71
CA PRO A 106 -7.10 -6.49 13.10
C PRO A 106 -6.39 -5.67 12.02
N HIS A 107 -5.45 -6.27 11.32
CA HIS A 107 -4.74 -5.63 10.20
C HIS A 107 -5.65 -5.48 8.99
N LEU A 108 -6.54 -6.45 8.76
CA LEU A 108 -7.55 -6.39 7.70
C LEU A 108 -8.47 -5.19 7.88
N ARG A 109 -8.93 -4.92 9.11
CA ARG A 109 -9.78 -3.75 9.40
C ARG A 109 -9.10 -2.45 8.97
N ARG A 110 -7.83 -2.26 9.33
CA ARG A 110 -7.05 -1.09 8.97
C ARG A 110 -6.75 -1.02 7.48
N ALA A 111 -6.51 -2.18 6.85
CA ALA A 111 -6.28 -2.27 5.40
C ALA A 111 -7.53 -1.85 4.62
N VAL A 112 -8.71 -2.32 5.00
CA VAL A 112 -9.98 -1.95 4.36
C VAL A 112 -10.23 -0.46 4.51
N GLU A 113 -10.05 0.09 5.69
CA GLU A 113 -10.19 1.53 5.92
C GLU A 113 -9.26 2.33 5.00
N TYR A 114 -7.99 1.95 4.93
CA TYR A 114 -7.01 2.64 4.08
C TYR A 114 -7.35 2.54 2.59
N TRP A 115 -7.83 1.37 2.15
CA TRP A 115 -8.29 1.19 0.77
C TRP A 115 -9.46 2.10 0.43
N GLU A 116 -10.43 2.21 1.33
CA GLU A 116 -11.56 3.14 1.14
C GLU A 116 -11.09 4.59 1.03
N LEU A 117 -10.08 4.98 1.82
CA LEU A 117 -9.48 6.30 1.74
C LEU A 117 -8.83 6.56 0.37
N LEU A 118 -8.11 5.58 -0.15
CA LEU A 118 -7.49 5.68 -1.48
C LEU A 118 -8.54 5.86 -2.57
N GLN A 119 -9.61 5.09 -2.51
CA GLN A 119 -10.70 5.18 -3.48
C GLN A 119 -11.43 6.53 -3.41
N ALA A 120 -11.59 7.09 -2.24
CA ALA A 120 -12.24 8.38 -2.05
C ALA A 120 -11.45 9.54 -2.67
N GLN A 121 -10.14 9.41 -2.84
CA GLN A 121 -9.31 10.46 -3.45
C GLN A 121 -9.61 10.71 -4.92
N THR A 122 -10.08 9.70 -5.65
CA THR A 122 -10.33 9.82 -7.09
C THR A 122 -11.68 10.45 -7.41
N GLY A 123 -12.67 10.38 -6.50
CA GLY A 123 -14.02 10.87 -6.75
C GLY A 123 -14.12 12.38 -7.02
N PRO A 124 -13.52 13.25 -6.17
CA PRO A 124 -13.62 14.70 -6.34
C PRO A 124 -12.82 15.28 -7.51
N GLU A 125 -11.72 14.66 -7.89
CA GLU A 125 -10.84 15.15 -8.96
C GLU A 125 -11.42 14.97 -10.35
N VAL A 126 -12.21 13.90 -10.54
CA VAL A 126 -12.86 13.62 -11.83
C VAL A 126 -13.97 14.63 -12.13
N GLU A 127 -14.61 15.19 -11.11
CA GLU A 127 -15.65 16.19 -11.28
C GLU A 127 -15.12 17.57 -11.64
N ASN A 128 -13.87 17.88 -11.28
CA ASN A 128 -13.25 19.18 -11.52
C ASN A 128 -12.59 19.31 -12.90
N GLU A 129 -12.37 18.20 -13.58
CA GLU A 129 -11.80 18.20 -14.93
C GLU A 129 -12.86 18.33 -16.03
N LYS A 130 -14.12 18.35 -15.67
CA LYS A 130 -15.26 18.54 -16.57
C LYS A 130 -15.82 19.96 -16.48
#